data_3dff7b50870ec2e5a90c9596aa82a05f
#
_entry.id   3dff7b50870ec2e5a90c9596aa82a05f
#
_cell.length_a   1.000
_cell.length_b   1.000
_cell.length_c   1.000
_cell.angle_alpha   90.00
_cell.angle_beta   90.00
_cell.angle_gamma   90.00
#
_symmetry.space_group_name_H-M   'P 1'
#
loop_
_entity.id
_entity.type
_entity.pdbx_description
1 polymer ?
#
loop_
_entity_poly.entity_id
_entity_poly.type
_entity_poly.pdbx_seq_one_letter_code
_entity_poly.pdbx_strand_id
1 'polypeptide(L)'
;MVGGKGGVGKTSLSAALGVALAMRGHKTLVVSTDPAHSLSDSLGQSVSGGRPVRVDGLASGQLYGLEVDPEDARAELKEFSGSDSAREIGAGVKDFMGTVGLGGIMDQVADLRLGELLDSPPPGFDEAVAISKVVKFTEDEDDYGDFTRIVFDTAPTGHTLRLLSLPEFLDRSVGKVVALRRKLNSASGAIKSLLGIKEEDDKTSERLEKFKARMQKVHDIFTDTETTEFVIVTIPTLMAIVESSRLLQSLRTDGVPVRHMVVNQVVPEQWENVSAELADKDVSAAAIRALKFCETKRKDQKRALKMIDDDPGLQTLECIQSPLFDIEITGVPALQFLGDTVFGRDA
;
A
#
# COMPACT_ATOMS: atom_id res chain seq x y z
N MET A 1 -6.17 -3.65 5.00
CA MET A 1 -5.53 -2.66 4.12
C MET A 1 -6.52 -1.56 3.79
N VAL A 2 -6.08 -0.30 3.70
CA VAL A 2 -6.92 0.85 3.39
C VAL A 2 -6.37 1.53 2.15
N GLY A 3 -7.18 1.65 1.11
CA GLY A 3 -6.72 2.21 -0.17
C GLY A 3 -7.81 3.00 -0.90
N GLY A 4 -7.41 3.82 -1.86
CA GLY A 4 -8.32 4.67 -2.62
C GLY A 4 -7.57 5.81 -3.31
N LYS A 5 -8.27 6.67 -4.01
CA LYS A 5 -7.71 7.83 -4.70
C LYS A 5 -6.95 8.78 -3.76
N GLY A 6 -5.99 9.53 -4.29
CA GLY A 6 -5.31 10.59 -3.53
C GLY A 6 -6.29 11.65 -2.97
N GLY A 7 -6.07 12.08 -1.72
CA GLY A 7 -6.86 13.14 -1.10
C GLY A 7 -8.25 12.75 -0.56
N VAL A 8 -8.58 11.46 -0.50
CA VAL A 8 -9.89 11.02 0.04
C VAL A 8 -9.90 10.82 1.56
N GLY A 9 -8.76 11.01 2.25
CA GLY A 9 -8.65 10.85 3.70
C GLY A 9 -8.28 9.43 4.15
N LYS A 10 -7.55 8.65 3.31
CA LYS A 10 -7.08 7.30 3.66
C LYS A 10 -6.33 7.25 4.97
N THR A 11 -5.29 8.08 5.12
CA THR A 11 -4.41 8.09 6.28
C THR A 11 -5.16 8.41 7.57
N SER A 12 -6.03 9.42 7.56
CA SER A 12 -6.86 9.75 8.74
C SER A 12 -7.80 8.60 9.11
N LEU A 13 -8.40 7.93 8.12
CA LEU A 13 -9.27 6.77 8.35
C LEU A 13 -8.48 5.54 8.79
N SER A 14 -7.27 5.32 8.25
CA SER A 14 -6.37 4.25 8.69
C SER A 14 -5.93 4.44 10.14
N ALA A 15 -5.55 5.66 10.51
CA ALA A 15 -5.19 6.01 11.88
C ALA A 15 -6.39 5.88 12.83
N ALA A 16 -7.58 6.34 12.43
CA ALA A 16 -8.82 6.22 13.21
C ALA A 16 -9.24 4.74 13.41
N LEU A 17 -9.12 3.92 12.37
CA LEU A 17 -9.35 2.48 12.46
C LEU A 17 -8.35 1.83 13.43
N GLY A 18 -7.07 2.22 13.35
CA GLY A 18 -6.04 1.78 14.29
C GLY A 18 -6.36 2.11 15.73
N VAL A 19 -6.80 3.35 16.00
CA VAL A 19 -7.25 3.80 17.33
C VAL A 19 -8.46 2.97 17.79
N ALA A 20 -9.48 2.79 16.94
CA ALA A 20 -10.68 2.04 17.27
C ALA A 20 -10.37 0.57 17.61
N LEU A 21 -9.49 -0.09 16.86
CA LEU A 21 -9.06 -1.46 17.11
C LEU A 21 -8.25 -1.57 18.42
N ALA A 22 -7.34 -0.62 18.66
CA ALA A 22 -6.55 -0.59 19.88
C ALA A 22 -7.44 -0.42 21.13
N MET A 23 -8.43 0.46 21.06
CA MET A 23 -9.38 0.67 22.16
C MET A 23 -10.28 -0.54 22.43
N ARG A 24 -10.49 -1.40 21.45
CA ARG A 24 -11.18 -2.71 21.61
C ARG A 24 -10.27 -3.81 22.17
N GLY A 25 -9.07 -3.46 22.60
CA GLY A 25 -8.12 -4.38 23.24
C GLY A 25 -7.18 -5.11 22.30
N HIS A 26 -7.17 -4.77 21.02
CA HIS A 26 -6.19 -5.34 20.09
C HIS A 26 -4.86 -4.60 20.19
N LYS A 27 -3.74 -5.33 20.24
CA LYS A 27 -2.42 -4.73 20.01
C LYS A 27 -2.32 -4.43 18.50
N THR A 28 -2.40 -3.16 18.15
CA THR A 28 -2.59 -2.71 16.77
C THR A 28 -1.37 -1.95 16.26
N LEU A 29 -0.97 -2.24 15.03
CA LEU A 29 0.06 -1.51 14.28
C LEU A 29 -0.59 -0.83 13.07
N VAL A 30 -0.39 0.48 12.92
CA VAL A 30 -0.71 1.21 11.69
C VAL A 30 0.58 1.46 10.92
N VAL A 31 0.62 1.02 9.67
CA VAL A 31 1.78 1.16 8.79
C VAL A 31 1.42 2.05 7.63
N SER A 32 2.19 3.10 7.39
CA SER A 32 2.07 3.93 6.18
C SER A 32 3.26 3.72 5.25
N THR A 33 2.96 3.60 3.97
CA THR A 33 3.94 3.58 2.88
C THR A 33 3.94 4.92 2.12
N ASP A 34 3.24 5.93 2.63
CA ASP A 34 3.21 7.27 2.04
C ASP A 34 4.48 8.04 2.42
N PRO A 35 5.31 8.46 1.46
CA PRO A 35 6.53 9.21 1.73
C PRO A 35 6.31 10.62 2.31
N ALA A 36 5.06 11.09 2.33
CA ALA A 36 4.73 12.42 2.82
C ALA A 36 4.62 12.53 4.36
N HIS A 37 4.96 11.48 5.13
CA HIS A 37 4.85 11.44 6.60
C HIS A 37 3.44 11.76 7.14
N SER A 38 2.42 11.49 6.35
CA SER A 38 1.03 11.85 6.64
C SER A 38 0.45 11.10 7.86
N LEU A 39 1.03 9.95 8.23
CA LEU A 39 0.61 9.21 9.42
C LEU A 39 1.07 9.92 10.71
N SER A 40 2.32 10.40 10.77
CA SER A 40 2.83 11.20 11.88
C SER A 40 1.98 12.46 12.09
N ASP A 41 1.63 13.15 11.01
CA ASP A 41 0.77 14.33 11.05
C ASP A 41 -0.63 13.98 11.56
N SER A 42 -1.23 12.90 11.06
CA SER A 42 -2.56 12.46 11.50
C SER A 42 -2.57 12.06 12.98
N LEU A 43 -1.53 11.40 13.47
CA LEU A 43 -1.40 11.00 14.88
C LEU A 43 -1.00 12.17 15.80
N GLY A 44 -0.46 13.25 15.24
CA GLY A 44 0.14 14.36 16.01
C GLY A 44 1.42 13.94 16.77
N GLN A 45 2.05 12.85 16.34
CA GLN A 45 3.24 12.26 16.97
C GLN A 45 4.11 11.64 15.88
N SER A 46 5.45 11.76 16.00
CA SER A 46 6.37 11.14 15.05
C SER A 46 6.39 9.63 15.22
N VAL A 47 6.10 8.91 14.14
CA VAL A 47 6.20 7.45 14.03
C VAL A 47 7.17 7.02 12.93
N SER A 48 8.07 7.93 12.54
CA SER A 48 9.17 7.69 11.60
C SER A 48 10.34 6.95 12.26
N GLY A 49 11.26 6.44 11.44
CA GLY A 49 12.48 5.76 11.92
C GLY A 49 12.53 4.25 11.68
N GLY A 50 11.62 3.73 10.85
CA GLY A 50 11.69 2.35 10.32
C GLY A 50 11.41 1.25 11.34
N ARG A 51 10.93 1.58 12.55
CA ARG A 51 10.50 0.64 13.60
C ARG A 51 9.16 1.06 14.17
N PRO A 52 8.33 0.12 14.66
CA PRO A 52 7.07 0.46 15.32
C PRO A 52 7.30 1.37 16.54
N VAL A 53 6.65 2.53 16.55
CA VAL A 53 6.69 3.51 17.65
C VAL A 53 5.35 3.47 18.36
N ARG A 54 5.37 3.34 19.69
CA ARG A 54 4.14 3.38 20.48
C ARG A 54 3.52 4.76 20.42
N VAL A 55 2.20 4.80 20.20
CA VAL A 55 1.41 6.03 20.16
C VAL A 55 0.84 6.31 21.54
N ASP A 56 1.07 7.51 22.06
CA ASP A 56 0.59 7.97 23.34
C ASP A 56 -0.81 8.62 23.22
N GLY A 57 -1.50 8.76 24.38
CA GLY A 57 -2.77 9.48 24.46
C GLY A 57 -4.01 8.62 24.29
N LEU A 58 -3.89 7.29 24.15
CA LEU A 58 -5.04 6.40 24.22
C LEU A 58 -5.47 6.20 25.69
N ALA A 59 -6.78 6.21 25.93
CA ALA A 59 -7.34 5.91 27.24
C ALA A 59 -7.13 4.44 27.64
N SER A 60 -7.11 3.55 26.67
CA SER A 60 -6.88 2.10 26.85
C SER A 60 -6.30 1.51 25.55
N GLY A 61 -5.70 0.32 25.65
CA GLY A 61 -5.18 -0.41 24.49
C GLY A 61 -3.74 -0.06 24.12
N GLN A 62 -3.29 -0.65 23.03
CA GLN A 62 -1.92 -0.50 22.53
C GLN A 62 -1.94 -0.23 21.04
N LEU A 63 -1.57 0.99 20.68
CA LEU A 63 -1.41 1.42 19.30
C LEU A 63 0.06 1.71 19.01
N TYR A 64 0.51 1.26 17.87
CA TYR A 64 1.83 1.55 17.33
C TYR A 64 1.68 2.12 15.92
N GLY A 65 2.53 3.06 15.56
CA GLY A 65 2.65 3.61 14.21
C GLY A 65 4.00 3.28 13.61
N LEU A 66 4.04 3.14 12.29
CA LEU A 66 5.26 2.92 11.52
C LEU A 66 5.13 3.60 10.16
N GLU A 67 6.06 4.50 9.87
CA GLU A 67 6.28 5.02 8.52
C GLU A 67 7.48 4.31 7.91
N VAL A 68 7.27 3.72 6.74
CA VAL A 68 8.33 3.02 6.00
C VAL A 68 8.86 3.93 4.92
N ASP A 69 10.17 4.24 5.00
CA ASP A 69 10.85 5.04 3.99
C ASP A 69 11.10 4.20 2.73
N PRO A 70 10.62 4.64 1.56
CA PRO A 70 10.93 3.98 0.29
C PRO A 70 12.43 3.92 -0.03
N GLU A 71 13.23 4.88 0.46
CA GLU A 71 14.69 4.87 0.25
C GLU A 71 15.37 3.74 1.02
N ASP A 72 14.91 3.46 2.25
CA ASP A 72 15.37 2.30 3.02
C ASP A 72 15.04 0.99 2.31
N ALA A 73 13.86 0.91 1.69
CA ALA A 73 13.44 -0.24 0.89
C ALA A 73 14.35 -0.46 -0.33
N ARG A 74 14.73 0.62 -1.02
CA ARG A 74 15.67 0.59 -2.15
C ARG A 74 17.10 0.26 -1.72
N ALA A 75 17.54 0.73 -0.56
CA ALA A 75 18.86 0.40 0.00
C ALA A 75 18.96 -1.10 0.31
N GLU A 76 17.93 -1.69 0.91
CA GLU A 76 17.84 -3.13 1.16
C GLU A 76 17.91 -3.93 -0.15
N LEU A 77 17.21 -3.47 -1.21
CA LEU A 77 17.30 -4.10 -2.53
C LEU A 77 18.71 -4.05 -3.11
N LYS A 78 19.40 -2.90 -3.03
CA LYS A 78 20.78 -2.76 -3.50
C LYS A 78 21.72 -3.71 -2.76
N GLU A 79 21.50 -3.91 -1.47
CA GLU A 79 22.25 -4.87 -0.66
C GLU A 79 21.98 -6.32 -1.09
N PHE A 80 20.70 -6.65 -1.45
CA PHE A 80 20.34 -7.95 -2.00
C PHE A 80 20.93 -8.20 -3.39
N SER A 81 21.10 -7.17 -4.21
CA SER A 81 21.54 -7.29 -5.61
C SER A 81 23.05 -7.38 -5.78
N GLY A 82 23.85 -7.06 -4.76
CA GLY A 82 25.31 -7.03 -4.88
C GLY A 82 25.76 -6.08 -6.00
N SER A 83 25.38 -4.80 -5.92
CA SER A 83 25.40 -3.81 -7.01
C SER A 83 26.71 -3.66 -7.78
N ASP A 84 27.85 -4.03 -7.21
CA ASP A 84 29.15 -3.95 -7.89
C ASP A 84 29.43 -5.16 -8.76
N SER A 85 29.02 -6.36 -8.34
CA SER A 85 29.26 -7.60 -9.08
C SER A 85 28.44 -7.71 -10.38
N ALA A 86 27.22 -7.16 -10.43
CA ALA A 86 26.38 -7.22 -11.62
C ALA A 86 26.86 -6.27 -12.73
N ARG A 87 27.46 -5.12 -12.38
CA ARG A 87 28.06 -4.19 -13.36
C ARG A 87 29.38 -4.69 -13.90
N GLU A 88 30.21 -5.30 -13.05
CA GLU A 88 31.49 -5.88 -13.49
C GLU A 88 31.30 -7.12 -14.38
N ILE A 89 30.31 -7.97 -14.06
CA ILE A 89 29.95 -9.14 -14.88
C ILE A 89 29.46 -8.68 -16.27
N GLY A 90 28.59 -7.65 -16.33
CA GLY A 90 28.06 -7.14 -17.58
C GLY A 90 29.13 -6.56 -18.53
N ALA A 91 30.13 -5.90 -18.01
CA ALA A 91 31.22 -5.30 -18.81
C ALA A 91 32.23 -6.38 -19.30
N GLY A 92 32.68 -7.27 -18.41
CA GLY A 92 33.65 -8.33 -18.73
C GLY A 92 33.07 -9.42 -19.66
N VAL A 93 31.79 -9.76 -19.49
CA VAL A 93 31.09 -10.73 -20.33
C VAL A 93 30.89 -10.19 -21.75
N LYS A 94 30.65 -8.92 -21.93
CA LYS A 94 30.45 -8.29 -23.24
C LYS A 94 31.69 -8.34 -24.14
N ASP A 95 32.86 -8.10 -23.58
CA ASP A 95 34.12 -8.11 -24.31
C ASP A 95 34.58 -9.55 -24.67
N PHE A 96 34.36 -10.48 -23.76
CA PHE A 96 34.82 -11.87 -23.94
C PHE A 96 33.90 -12.69 -24.86
N MET A 97 32.59 -12.55 -24.76
CA MET A 97 31.64 -13.31 -25.61
C MET A 97 31.65 -12.84 -27.06
N GLY A 98 32.00 -11.59 -27.33
CA GLY A 98 32.24 -11.10 -28.68
C GLY A 98 33.42 -11.83 -29.37
N THR A 99 34.38 -12.32 -28.58
CA THR A 99 35.60 -12.95 -29.08
C THR A 99 35.43 -14.50 -29.27
N VAL A 100 34.49 -15.13 -28.57
CA VAL A 100 34.36 -16.61 -28.52
C VAL A 100 33.14 -17.14 -29.31
N GLY A 101 32.41 -16.30 -30.03
CA GLY A 101 31.32 -16.71 -30.93
C GLY A 101 30.06 -17.26 -30.23
N LEU A 102 29.86 -16.96 -28.94
CA LEU A 102 28.70 -17.38 -28.13
C LEU A 102 27.52 -16.36 -28.18
N GLY A 103 27.29 -15.74 -29.33
CA GLY A 103 26.25 -14.71 -29.54
C GLY A 103 24.84 -15.12 -29.11
N GLY A 104 24.50 -16.42 -29.19
CA GLY A 104 23.20 -16.92 -28.77
C GLY A 104 22.96 -16.91 -27.23
N ILE A 105 24.04 -16.82 -26.43
CA ILE A 105 23.94 -16.64 -24.98
C ILE A 105 23.80 -15.15 -24.64
N MET A 106 24.39 -14.26 -25.46
CA MET A 106 24.25 -12.81 -25.32
C MET A 106 22.79 -12.35 -25.42
N ASP A 107 22.02 -12.89 -26.37
CA ASP A 107 20.61 -12.55 -26.51
C ASP A 107 19.80 -12.99 -25.27
N GLN A 108 20.18 -14.12 -24.66
CA GLN A 108 19.54 -14.59 -23.42
C GLN A 108 19.96 -13.79 -22.17
N VAL A 109 21.19 -13.24 -22.15
CA VAL A 109 21.68 -12.36 -21.07
C VAL A 109 21.15 -10.94 -21.25
N ALA A 110 21.04 -10.46 -22.49
CA ALA A 110 20.42 -9.16 -22.78
C ALA A 110 18.91 -9.14 -22.45
N ASP A 111 18.21 -10.27 -22.56
CA ASP A 111 16.83 -10.45 -22.09
C ASP A 111 16.70 -10.48 -20.56
N LEU A 112 17.79 -10.64 -19.84
CA LEU A 112 17.87 -10.55 -18.40
C LEU A 112 18.04 -9.07 -17.97
N ARG A 113 16.98 -8.32 -18.03
CA ARG A 113 16.89 -6.91 -17.62
C ARG A 113 17.09 -6.69 -16.09
N LEU A 114 17.95 -7.48 -15.47
CA LEU A 114 18.23 -7.37 -14.02
C LEU A 114 18.84 -6.02 -13.66
N GLY A 115 19.70 -5.47 -14.53
CA GLY A 115 20.23 -4.11 -14.36
C GLY A 115 19.13 -3.05 -14.41
N GLU A 116 18.19 -3.18 -15.35
CA GLU A 116 17.03 -2.27 -15.44
C GLU A 116 16.09 -2.39 -14.23
N LEU A 117 15.96 -3.58 -13.64
CA LEU A 117 15.19 -3.84 -12.42
C LEU A 117 15.76 -3.10 -11.21
N LEU A 118 17.09 -2.98 -11.15
CA LEU A 118 17.81 -2.34 -10.06
C LEU A 118 17.87 -0.82 -10.24
N ASP A 119 18.00 -0.37 -11.48
CA ASP A 119 18.03 1.05 -11.84
C ASP A 119 16.62 1.65 -11.91
N SER A 120 15.60 0.84 -12.23
CA SER A 120 14.20 1.23 -12.31
C SER A 120 13.29 0.10 -11.79
N PRO A 121 13.15 -0.05 -10.46
CA PRO A 121 12.29 -1.08 -9.90
C PRO A 121 10.85 -0.93 -10.40
N PRO A 122 10.15 -2.05 -10.64
CA PRO A 122 8.78 -1.99 -11.11
C PRO A 122 7.90 -1.24 -10.11
N PRO A 123 6.90 -0.49 -10.58
CA PRO A 123 5.97 0.19 -9.69
C PRO A 123 5.31 -0.80 -8.73
N GLY A 124 5.22 -0.45 -7.44
CA GLY A 124 4.72 -1.31 -6.36
C GLY A 124 5.83 -2.08 -5.64
N PHE A 125 7.08 -1.96 -6.08
CA PHE A 125 8.20 -2.62 -5.45
C PHE A 125 8.52 -2.03 -4.07
N ASP A 126 8.48 -0.71 -3.94
CA ASP A 126 8.74 -0.01 -2.69
C ASP A 126 7.73 -0.42 -1.61
N GLU A 127 6.46 -0.53 -1.98
CA GLU A 127 5.40 -1.02 -1.11
C GLU A 127 5.60 -2.49 -0.74
N ALA A 128 6.06 -3.33 -1.68
CA ALA A 128 6.32 -4.74 -1.41
C ALA A 128 7.43 -4.93 -0.37
N VAL A 129 8.50 -4.17 -0.48
CA VAL A 129 9.60 -4.22 0.48
C VAL A 129 9.15 -3.70 1.84
N ALA A 130 8.36 -2.61 1.87
CA ALA A 130 7.78 -2.08 3.10
C ALA A 130 6.95 -3.13 3.83
N ILE A 131 6.08 -3.82 3.11
CA ILE A 131 5.23 -4.87 3.66
C ILE A 131 6.06 -6.09 4.09
N SER A 132 7.09 -6.45 3.31
CA SER A 132 8.03 -7.51 3.70
C SER A 132 8.72 -7.23 5.03
N LYS A 133 9.08 -5.95 5.31
CA LYS A 133 9.60 -5.54 6.62
C LYS A 133 8.58 -5.73 7.73
N VAL A 134 7.33 -5.35 7.46
CA VAL A 134 6.25 -5.52 8.46
C VAL A 134 5.99 -6.99 8.75
N VAL A 135 5.94 -7.85 7.73
CA VAL A 135 5.81 -9.29 7.91
C VAL A 135 6.96 -9.83 8.77
N LYS A 136 8.18 -9.34 8.56
CA LYS A 136 9.33 -9.73 9.40
C LYS A 136 9.12 -9.34 10.87
N PHE A 137 8.60 -8.13 11.16
CA PHE A 137 8.29 -7.72 12.53
C PHE A 137 7.21 -8.57 13.20
N THR A 138 6.33 -9.19 12.44
CA THR A 138 5.29 -10.07 12.98
C THR A 138 5.79 -11.50 13.24
N GLU A 139 6.95 -11.87 12.68
CA GLU A 139 7.57 -13.18 12.82
C GLU A 139 8.70 -13.22 13.86
N ASP A 140 9.35 -12.07 14.10
CA ASP A 140 10.40 -11.96 15.12
C ASP A 140 9.76 -11.99 16.53
N GLU A 141 10.05 -13.05 17.29
CA GLU A 141 9.54 -13.28 18.66
C GLU A 141 10.05 -12.24 19.69
N ASP A 142 11.00 -11.36 19.31
CA ASP A 142 11.77 -10.62 20.31
C ASP A 142 11.10 -9.37 20.88
N ASP A 143 10.31 -8.58 20.13
CA ASP A 143 9.66 -7.37 20.72
C ASP A 143 8.31 -6.99 20.07
N TYR A 144 8.05 -7.44 18.85
CA TYR A 144 6.91 -6.98 18.04
C TYR A 144 6.02 -8.12 17.52
N GLY A 145 6.32 -9.38 17.81
CA GLY A 145 5.66 -10.56 17.24
C GLY A 145 4.21 -10.79 17.66
N ASP A 146 3.64 -9.97 18.57
CA ASP A 146 2.33 -10.17 19.14
C ASP A 146 1.25 -9.17 18.68
N PHE A 147 1.47 -8.47 17.55
CA PHE A 147 0.42 -7.66 16.94
C PHE A 147 -0.75 -8.53 16.49
N THR A 148 -1.94 -8.21 17.02
CA THR A 148 -3.18 -8.92 16.66
C THR A 148 -3.91 -8.28 15.49
N ARG A 149 -3.62 -6.99 15.19
CA ARG A 149 -4.17 -6.25 14.05
C ARG A 149 -3.10 -5.37 13.41
N ILE A 150 -3.10 -5.36 12.08
CA ILE A 150 -2.23 -4.48 11.29
C ILE A 150 -3.08 -3.73 10.29
N VAL A 151 -3.00 -2.41 10.29
CA VAL A 151 -3.67 -1.53 9.34
C VAL A 151 -2.64 -0.96 8.39
N PHE A 152 -2.72 -1.33 7.11
CA PHE A 152 -1.86 -0.75 6.08
C PHE A 152 -2.53 0.45 5.44
N ASP A 153 -1.95 1.63 5.61
CA ASP A 153 -2.27 2.84 4.87
C ASP A 153 -1.45 2.84 3.57
N THR A 154 -2.14 2.57 2.45
CA THR A 154 -1.46 2.41 1.16
C THR A 154 -1.33 3.73 0.43
N ALA A 155 -0.23 3.91 -0.30
CA ALA A 155 -0.08 5.01 -1.24
C ALA A 155 -1.19 5.02 -2.32
N PRO A 156 -1.42 6.14 -3.04
CA PRO A 156 -2.55 6.24 -3.99
C PRO A 156 -2.48 5.21 -5.13
N THR A 157 -3.41 4.36 -5.14
CA THR A 157 -4.14 3.49 -6.09
C THR A 157 -3.51 2.85 -7.32
N GLY A 158 -2.39 3.17 -7.83
CA GLY A 158 -1.92 2.50 -9.07
C GLY A 158 -0.81 1.51 -8.82
N HIS A 159 -0.10 1.71 -7.75
CA HIS A 159 1.14 1.01 -7.44
C HIS A 159 0.91 -0.19 -6.52
N THR A 160 0.03 -0.07 -5.54
CA THR A 160 -0.26 -1.13 -4.56
C THR A 160 -0.76 -2.43 -5.21
N LEU A 161 -1.57 -2.33 -6.27
CA LEU A 161 -2.05 -3.51 -7.00
C LEU A 161 -0.96 -4.22 -7.81
N ARG A 162 0.03 -3.48 -8.30
CA ARG A 162 1.16 -4.07 -9.03
C ARG A 162 2.07 -4.90 -8.14
N LEU A 163 2.03 -4.66 -6.83
CA LEU A 163 2.68 -5.46 -5.82
C LEU A 163 2.23 -6.94 -5.88
N LEU A 164 0.95 -7.18 -6.14
CA LEU A 164 0.40 -8.53 -6.22
C LEU A 164 0.90 -9.30 -7.44
N SER A 165 1.32 -8.61 -8.49
CA SER A 165 1.95 -9.23 -9.67
C SER A 165 3.47 -9.43 -9.55
N LEU A 166 4.08 -8.93 -8.46
CA LEU A 166 5.53 -9.07 -8.23
C LEU A 166 6.01 -10.52 -8.12
N PRO A 167 5.30 -11.47 -7.44
CA PRO A 167 5.74 -12.85 -7.38
C PRO A 167 5.88 -13.47 -8.78
N GLU A 168 4.92 -13.28 -9.67
CA GLU A 168 5.00 -13.78 -11.05
C GLU A 168 6.14 -13.15 -11.85
N PHE A 169 6.36 -11.84 -11.64
CA PHE A 169 7.46 -11.13 -12.27
C PHE A 169 8.81 -11.64 -11.77
N LEU A 170 8.97 -11.86 -10.47
CA LEU A 170 10.17 -12.44 -9.86
C LEU A 170 10.40 -13.89 -10.32
N ASP A 171 9.34 -14.68 -10.43
CA ASP A 171 9.43 -16.04 -10.97
C ASP A 171 10.01 -16.07 -12.37
N ARG A 172 9.53 -15.22 -13.25
CA ARG A 172 10.04 -15.12 -14.63
C ARG A 172 11.49 -14.63 -14.67
N SER A 173 11.85 -13.68 -13.80
CA SER A 173 13.16 -13.06 -13.79
C SER A 173 14.20 -13.92 -13.06
N VAL A 174 13.91 -14.36 -11.84
CA VAL A 174 14.80 -15.20 -11.03
C VAL A 174 14.97 -16.59 -11.67
N GLY A 175 13.90 -17.17 -12.20
CA GLY A 175 13.96 -18.45 -12.89
C GLY A 175 14.92 -18.45 -14.07
N LYS A 176 14.97 -17.38 -14.87
CA LYS A 176 15.93 -17.21 -15.97
C LYS A 176 17.36 -17.09 -15.46
N VAL A 177 17.60 -16.34 -14.37
CA VAL A 177 18.92 -16.18 -13.74
C VAL A 177 19.46 -17.51 -13.21
N VAL A 178 18.63 -18.25 -12.48
CA VAL A 178 19.00 -19.55 -11.92
C VAL A 178 19.27 -20.56 -13.05
N ALA A 179 18.44 -20.57 -14.10
CA ALA A 179 18.66 -21.44 -15.26
C ALA A 179 19.95 -21.12 -16.00
N LEU A 180 20.28 -19.83 -16.17
CA LEU A 180 21.54 -19.39 -16.80
C LEU A 180 22.73 -19.80 -15.93
N ARG A 181 22.67 -19.59 -14.62
CA ARG A 181 23.72 -20.04 -13.69
C ARG A 181 23.93 -21.55 -13.68
N ARG A 182 22.87 -22.33 -13.70
CA ARG A 182 23.00 -23.80 -13.83
C ARG A 182 23.75 -24.17 -15.12
N LYS A 183 23.47 -23.52 -16.23
CA LYS A 183 24.21 -23.70 -17.49
C LYS A 183 25.69 -23.28 -17.37
N LEU A 184 25.97 -22.16 -16.72
CA LEU A 184 27.35 -21.66 -16.49
C LEU A 184 28.10 -22.56 -15.46
N ASN A 185 27.41 -23.05 -14.43
CA ASN A 185 28.01 -23.98 -13.45
C ASN A 185 28.31 -25.37 -14.03
N SER A 186 27.62 -25.77 -15.09
CA SER A 186 27.96 -26.99 -15.82
C SER A 186 29.13 -26.81 -16.82
N ALA A 187 29.57 -25.56 -17.05
CA ALA A 187 30.72 -25.26 -17.86
C ALA A 187 32.04 -25.63 -17.16
N SER A 188 33.10 -25.98 -17.95
CA SER A 188 34.39 -26.44 -17.39
C SER A 188 35.02 -25.36 -16.47
N GLY A 189 35.80 -25.84 -15.45
CA GLY A 189 36.44 -24.97 -14.46
C GLY A 189 37.32 -23.85 -15.05
N ALA A 190 37.83 -24.06 -16.27
CA ALA A 190 38.61 -23.06 -17.02
C ALA A 190 37.72 -21.84 -17.41
N ILE A 191 36.46 -22.09 -17.78
CA ILE A 191 35.50 -21.03 -18.15
C ILE A 191 35.06 -20.25 -16.90
N LYS A 192 34.90 -20.92 -15.74
CA LYS A 192 34.58 -20.24 -14.47
C LYS A 192 35.67 -19.28 -14.03
N SER A 193 36.93 -19.71 -14.11
CA SER A 193 38.10 -18.87 -13.78
C SER A 193 38.23 -17.67 -14.71
N LEU A 194 37.91 -17.85 -16.00
CA LEU A 194 38.02 -16.79 -17.01
C LEU A 194 36.91 -15.73 -16.90
N LEU A 195 35.71 -16.16 -16.46
CA LEU A 195 34.54 -15.30 -16.25
C LEU A 195 34.54 -14.60 -14.88
N GLY A 196 35.58 -14.81 -14.06
CA GLY A 196 35.68 -14.19 -12.72
C GLY A 196 34.57 -14.58 -11.75
N ILE A 197 33.90 -15.71 -11.97
CA ILE A 197 32.82 -16.19 -11.11
C ILE A 197 33.42 -16.69 -9.79
N LYS A 198 33.30 -15.89 -8.74
CA LYS A 198 33.76 -16.22 -7.39
C LYS A 198 32.65 -16.91 -6.58
N GLU A 199 33.04 -17.57 -5.48
CA GLU A 199 32.10 -18.22 -4.54
C GLU A 199 31.07 -17.27 -3.89
N GLU A 200 31.29 -15.95 -3.95
CA GLU A 200 30.33 -14.93 -3.49
C GLU A 200 29.01 -14.92 -4.30
N ASP A 201 29.03 -15.47 -5.50
CA ASP A 201 27.86 -15.54 -6.39
C ASP A 201 26.77 -16.49 -5.90
N ASP A 202 27.11 -17.49 -5.07
CA ASP A 202 26.12 -18.43 -4.48
C ASP A 202 25.22 -17.70 -3.46
N LYS A 203 25.79 -16.76 -2.70
CA LYS A 203 25.05 -15.95 -1.71
C LYS A 203 23.99 -15.04 -2.36
N THR A 204 24.27 -14.50 -3.54
CA THR A 204 23.32 -13.65 -4.26
C THR A 204 22.09 -14.42 -4.77
N SER A 205 22.28 -15.65 -5.25
CA SER A 205 21.17 -16.52 -5.65
C SER A 205 20.30 -16.91 -4.46
N GLU A 206 20.91 -17.26 -3.35
CA GLU A 206 20.20 -17.60 -2.11
C GLU A 206 19.41 -16.39 -1.56
N ARG A 207 19.98 -15.19 -1.64
CA ARG A 207 19.30 -13.94 -1.27
C ARG A 207 18.08 -13.68 -2.15
N LEU A 208 18.21 -13.81 -3.48
CA LEU A 208 17.09 -13.64 -4.43
C LEU A 208 15.99 -14.67 -4.21
N GLU A 209 16.32 -15.92 -3.91
CA GLU A 209 15.33 -16.96 -3.58
C GLU A 209 14.61 -16.64 -2.27
N LYS A 210 15.34 -16.19 -1.24
CA LYS A 210 14.75 -15.73 0.03
C LYS A 210 13.82 -14.52 -0.19
N PHE A 211 14.23 -13.56 -1.01
CA PHE A 211 13.39 -12.41 -1.35
C PHE A 211 12.12 -12.84 -2.08
N LYS A 212 12.24 -13.72 -3.08
CA LYS A 212 11.09 -14.31 -3.79
C LYS A 212 10.13 -15.00 -2.82
N ALA A 213 10.65 -15.85 -1.91
CA ALA A 213 9.83 -16.54 -0.93
C ALA A 213 9.09 -15.57 -0.01
N ARG A 214 9.72 -14.44 0.39
CA ARG A 214 9.06 -13.39 1.16
C ARG A 214 7.95 -12.70 0.36
N MET A 215 8.17 -12.41 -0.92
CA MET A 215 7.14 -11.80 -1.77
C MET A 215 5.95 -12.73 -1.99
N GLN A 216 6.19 -14.03 -2.14
CA GLN A 216 5.13 -15.01 -2.21
C GLN A 216 4.30 -15.01 -0.91
N LYS A 217 4.97 -14.97 0.24
CA LYS A 217 4.27 -14.89 1.53
C LYS A 217 3.44 -13.62 1.68
N VAL A 218 3.95 -12.47 1.23
CA VAL A 218 3.18 -11.21 1.19
C VAL A 218 1.94 -11.35 0.31
N HIS A 219 2.09 -11.94 -0.88
CA HIS A 219 0.96 -12.22 -1.77
C HIS A 219 -0.09 -13.12 -1.10
N ASP A 220 0.35 -14.21 -0.48
CA ASP A 220 -0.53 -15.17 0.20
C ASP A 220 -1.31 -14.51 1.34
N ILE A 221 -0.66 -13.65 2.14
CA ILE A 221 -1.32 -12.85 3.19
C ILE A 221 -2.39 -11.94 2.59
N PHE A 222 -2.11 -11.28 1.46
CA PHE A 222 -3.04 -10.32 0.87
C PHE A 222 -4.23 -10.94 0.17
N THR A 223 -4.11 -12.18 -0.26
CA THR A 223 -5.20 -12.93 -0.91
C THR A 223 -5.95 -13.83 0.08
N ASP A 224 -5.48 -13.94 1.34
CA ASP A 224 -6.15 -14.72 2.36
C ASP A 224 -7.46 -14.05 2.81
N THR A 225 -8.58 -14.66 2.48
CA THR A 225 -9.93 -14.15 2.77
C THR A 225 -10.30 -14.20 4.25
N GLU A 226 -9.57 -14.97 5.07
CA GLU A 226 -9.87 -15.15 6.50
C GLU A 226 -9.16 -14.10 7.37
N THR A 227 -7.97 -13.69 6.95
CA THR A 227 -7.10 -12.81 7.75
C THR A 227 -6.93 -11.42 7.18
N THR A 228 -7.23 -11.22 5.90
CA THR A 228 -7.01 -9.94 5.21
C THR A 228 -8.30 -9.38 4.62
N GLU A 229 -8.39 -8.07 4.62
CA GLU A 229 -9.42 -7.31 3.95
C GLU A 229 -8.86 -6.01 3.38
N PHE A 230 -9.32 -5.63 2.20
CA PHE A 230 -9.06 -4.32 1.60
C PHE A 230 -10.31 -3.44 1.74
N VAL A 231 -10.18 -2.32 2.45
CA VAL A 231 -11.23 -1.31 2.61
C VAL A 231 -11.00 -0.21 1.58
N ILE A 232 -11.96 0.00 0.69
CA ILE A 232 -11.91 1.08 -0.30
C ILE A 232 -12.37 2.38 0.37
N VAL A 233 -11.53 3.43 0.32
CA VAL A 233 -11.89 4.77 0.76
C VAL A 233 -12.11 5.65 -0.45
N THR A 234 -13.25 6.32 -0.49
CA THR A 234 -13.66 7.24 -1.55
C THR A 234 -14.33 8.50 -0.99
N ILE A 235 -14.65 9.45 -1.85
CA ILE A 235 -15.47 10.62 -1.52
C ILE A 235 -16.66 10.68 -2.50
N PRO A 236 -17.79 11.32 -2.13
CA PRO A 236 -19.00 11.33 -2.95
C PRO A 236 -18.88 12.31 -4.13
N THR A 237 -17.97 11.99 -5.07
CA THR A 237 -17.82 12.67 -6.36
C THR A 237 -17.85 11.66 -7.48
N LEU A 238 -18.42 12.04 -8.64
CA LEU A 238 -18.56 11.13 -9.80
C LEU A 238 -17.23 10.47 -10.18
N MET A 239 -16.15 11.25 -10.25
CA MET A 239 -14.83 10.73 -10.64
C MET A 239 -14.25 9.76 -9.61
N ALA A 240 -14.42 10.04 -8.29
CA ALA A 240 -13.92 9.15 -7.26
C ALA A 240 -14.69 7.82 -7.25
N ILE A 241 -15.99 7.84 -7.47
CA ILE A 241 -16.81 6.61 -7.54
C ILE A 241 -16.41 5.74 -8.74
N VAL A 242 -16.26 6.35 -9.93
CA VAL A 242 -15.79 5.60 -11.13
C VAL A 242 -14.41 4.98 -10.90
N GLU A 243 -13.51 5.69 -10.23
CA GLU A 243 -12.17 5.18 -9.90
C GLU A 243 -12.25 4.05 -8.87
N SER A 244 -13.13 4.17 -7.88
CA SER A 244 -13.37 3.11 -6.88
C SER A 244 -13.95 1.83 -7.51
N SER A 245 -14.84 1.96 -8.50
CA SER A 245 -15.36 0.82 -9.27
C SER A 245 -14.24 0.10 -10.03
N ARG A 246 -13.35 0.85 -10.69
CA ARG A 246 -12.18 0.27 -11.37
C ARG A 246 -11.21 -0.40 -10.39
N LEU A 247 -10.98 0.24 -9.24
CA LEU A 247 -10.13 -0.31 -8.17
C LEU A 247 -10.70 -1.63 -7.67
N LEU A 248 -12.01 -1.70 -7.38
CA LEU A 248 -12.68 -2.92 -6.95
C LEU A 248 -12.54 -4.04 -7.98
N GLN A 249 -12.75 -3.71 -9.26
CA GLN A 249 -12.59 -4.70 -10.34
C GLN A 249 -11.16 -5.26 -10.39
N SER A 250 -10.16 -4.40 -10.26
CA SER A 250 -8.76 -4.84 -10.24
C SER A 250 -8.45 -5.70 -9.01
N LEU A 251 -8.84 -5.27 -7.80
CA LEU A 251 -8.65 -6.04 -6.56
C LEU A 251 -9.27 -7.44 -6.66
N ARG A 252 -10.48 -7.55 -7.21
CA ARG A 252 -11.15 -8.84 -7.43
C ARG A 252 -10.43 -9.72 -8.44
N THR A 253 -9.88 -9.13 -9.50
CA THR A 253 -9.08 -9.85 -10.50
C THR A 253 -7.82 -10.42 -9.86
N ASP A 254 -7.22 -9.69 -8.93
CA ASP A 254 -6.00 -10.08 -8.21
C ASP A 254 -6.29 -10.96 -6.98
N GLY A 255 -7.56 -11.34 -6.74
CA GLY A 255 -7.97 -12.21 -5.63
C GLY A 255 -7.98 -11.57 -4.25
N VAL A 256 -7.89 -10.23 -4.16
CA VAL A 256 -7.89 -9.51 -2.88
C VAL A 256 -9.30 -9.38 -2.34
N PRO A 257 -9.56 -9.78 -1.09
CA PRO A 257 -10.89 -9.67 -0.49
C PRO A 257 -11.27 -8.22 -0.20
N VAL A 258 -12.45 -7.80 -0.70
CA VAL A 258 -13.02 -6.47 -0.48
C VAL A 258 -14.47 -6.64 -0.05
N ARG A 259 -14.79 -6.22 1.17
CA ARG A 259 -16.14 -6.31 1.75
C ARG A 259 -16.72 -4.93 2.06
N HIS A 260 -15.86 -3.98 2.46
CA HIS A 260 -16.28 -2.65 2.92
C HIS A 260 -15.76 -1.52 2.03
N MET A 261 -16.57 -0.47 1.95
CA MET A 261 -16.19 0.80 1.34
C MET A 261 -16.57 1.95 2.29
N VAL A 262 -15.65 2.87 2.54
CA VAL A 262 -15.90 4.08 3.30
C VAL A 262 -16.05 5.25 2.32
N VAL A 263 -17.23 5.87 2.29
CA VAL A 263 -17.47 7.13 1.58
C VAL A 263 -17.28 8.28 2.56
N ASN A 264 -16.12 8.92 2.47
CA ASN A 264 -15.70 9.99 3.36
C ASN A 264 -16.21 11.37 2.91
N GLN A 265 -16.25 12.35 3.80
CA GLN A 265 -16.62 13.74 3.53
C GLN A 265 -18.06 13.91 3.00
N VAL A 266 -18.98 13.11 3.51
CA VAL A 266 -20.40 13.23 3.16
C VAL A 266 -21.01 14.41 3.91
N VAL A 267 -21.54 15.40 3.18
CA VAL A 267 -22.24 16.54 3.77
C VAL A 267 -23.47 16.05 4.53
N PRO A 268 -23.65 16.40 5.82
CA PRO A 268 -24.77 15.94 6.63
C PRO A 268 -26.14 16.29 6.04
N GLU A 269 -27.14 15.45 6.30
CA GLU A 269 -28.50 15.59 5.74
C GLU A 269 -29.20 16.86 6.21
N GLN A 270 -28.88 17.36 7.40
CA GLN A 270 -29.42 18.60 7.93
C GLN A 270 -29.23 19.83 7.02
N TRP A 271 -28.33 19.75 6.04
CA TRP A 271 -28.11 20.82 5.05
C TRP A 271 -29.03 20.70 3.82
N GLU A 272 -29.99 19.78 3.81
CA GLU A 272 -30.97 19.68 2.73
C GLU A 272 -32.13 20.65 2.95
N ASN A 273 -32.51 21.38 1.90
CA ASN A 273 -33.66 22.30 1.88
C ASN A 273 -33.63 23.46 2.89
N VAL A 274 -32.52 23.72 3.58
CA VAL A 274 -32.39 24.75 4.60
C VAL A 274 -32.70 26.14 4.03
N SER A 275 -32.36 26.41 2.78
CA SER A 275 -32.67 27.71 2.15
C SER A 275 -34.19 27.92 1.94
N ALA A 276 -34.95 26.86 1.71
CA ALA A 276 -36.40 26.90 1.62
C ALA A 276 -37.05 27.11 3.01
N GLU A 277 -36.54 26.44 4.04
CA GLU A 277 -37.02 26.61 5.42
C GLU A 277 -36.80 27.99 5.98
N LEU A 278 -35.82 28.74 5.45
CA LEU A 278 -35.48 30.09 5.85
C LEU A 278 -36.02 31.19 4.92
N ALA A 279 -36.76 30.79 3.86
CA ALA A 279 -37.24 31.72 2.86
C ALA A 279 -38.15 32.85 3.43
N ASP A 280 -38.93 32.56 4.47
CA ASP A 280 -39.84 33.48 5.13
C ASP A 280 -39.24 34.21 6.36
N LYS A 281 -37.93 33.97 6.62
CA LYS A 281 -37.23 34.57 7.75
C LYS A 281 -36.34 35.74 7.29
N ASP A 282 -36.13 36.71 8.16
CA ASP A 282 -35.22 37.83 7.89
C ASP A 282 -33.76 37.36 7.96
N VAL A 283 -33.31 36.71 6.89
CA VAL A 283 -31.97 36.14 6.75
C VAL A 283 -31.20 36.94 5.69
N SER A 284 -29.95 37.30 5.99
CA SER A 284 -29.14 38.08 5.05
C SER A 284 -28.92 37.33 3.73
N ALA A 285 -28.86 38.05 2.62
CA ALA A 285 -28.58 37.49 1.30
C ALA A 285 -27.23 36.73 1.23
N ALA A 286 -26.26 37.06 2.09
CA ALA A 286 -24.99 36.33 2.20
C ALA A 286 -25.19 34.96 2.83
N ALA A 287 -25.97 34.87 3.91
CA ALA A 287 -26.30 33.59 4.54
C ALA A 287 -27.07 32.65 3.60
N ILE A 288 -28.07 33.19 2.87
CA ILE A 288 -28.80 32.39 1.86
C ILE A 288 -27.87 31.83 0.77
N ARG A 289 -26.89 32.63 0.31
CA ARG A 289 -25.90 32.15 -0.68
C ARG A 289 -25.04 31.03 -0.11
N ALA A 290 -24.59 31.11 1.14
CA ALA A 290 -23.79 30.05 1.80
C ALA A 290 -24.60 28.76 1.95
N LEU A 291 -25.87 28.89 2.37
CA LEU A 291 -26.78 27.72 2.49
C LEU A 291 -27.03 27.07 1.14
N LYS A 292 -27.29 27.81 0.09
CA LYS A 292 -27.44 27.28 -1.28
C LYS A 292 -26.18 26.55 -1.78
N PHE A 293 -25.01 26.98 -1.37
CA PHE A 293 -23.78 26.28 -1.68
C PHE A 293 -23.76 24.88 -1.02
N CYS A 294 -24.08 24.80 0.28
CA CYS A 294 -24.14 23.51 1.00
C CYS A 294 -25.20 22.57 0.39
N GLU A 295 -26.39 23.09 0.09
CA GLU A 295 -27.46 22.32 -0.58
C GLU A 295 -27.03 21.80 -1.95
N THR A 296 -26.36 22.63 -2.76
CA THR A 296 -25.86 22.21 -4.06
C THR A 296 -24.84 21.11 -3.93
N LYS A 297 -23.90 21.26 -2.98
CA LYS A 297 -22.90 20.21 -2.66
C LYS A 297 -23.58 18.90 -2.25
N ARG A 298 -24.56 18.96 -1.34
CA ARG A 298 -25.31 17.78 -0.91
C ARG A 298 -26.04 17.11 -2.07
N LYS A 299 -26.67 17.89 -2.94
CA LYS A 299 -27.36 17.38 -4.12
C LYS A 299 -26.44 16.68 -5.11
N ASP A 300 -25.24 17.23 -5.33
CA ASP A 300 -24.24 16.60 -6.18
C ASP A 300 -23.70 15.31 -5.55
N GLN A 301 -23.48 15.30 -4.23
CA GLN A 301 -23.09 14.10 -3.51
C GLN A 301 -24.16 13.00 -3.54
N LYS A 302 -25.46 13.36 -3.42
CA LYS A 302 -26.55 12.39 -3.58
C LYS A 302 -26.52 11.67 -4.95
N ARG A 303 -26.20 12.41 -6.02
CA ARG A 303 -26.03 11.79 -7.34
C ARG A 303 -24.85 10.82 -7.38
N ALA A 304 -23.74 11.17 -6.76
CA ALA A 304 -22.58 10.31 -6.67
C ALA A 304 -22.85 9.07 -5.79
N LEU A 305 -23.53 9.22 -4.65
CA LEU A 305 -23.95 8.11 -3.79
C LEU A 305 -24.87 7.16 -4.55
N LYS A 306 -25.84 7.69 -5.31
CA LYS A 306 -26.71 6.85 -6.14
C LYS A 306 -25.93 6.03 -7.17
N MET A 307 -24.81 6.53 -7.70
CA MET A 307 -23.99 5.72 -8.60
C MET A 307 -23.35 4.50 -7.90
N ILE A 308 -23.15 4.53 -6.59
CA ILE A 308 -22.70 3.35 -5.85
C ILE A 308 -23.78 2.28 -5.86
N ASP A 309 -25.04 2.68 -5.62
CA ASP A 309 -26.20 1.79 -5.61
C ASP A 309 -26.48 1.22 -7.01
N ASP A 310 -26.23 2.01 -8.06
CA ASP A 310 -26.45 1.62 -9.46
C ASP A 310 -25.27 0.80 -10.05
N ASP A 311 -24.08 0.77 -9.41
CA ASP A 311 -22.91 0.01 -9.89
C ASP A 311 -22.96 -1.44 -9.41
N PRO A 312 -22.98 -2.44 -10.34
CA PRO A 312 -23.12 -3.86 -9.99
C PRO A 312 -22.01 -4.40 -9.08
N GLY A 313 -20.82 -3.80 -9.12
CA GLY A 313 -19.70 -4.18 -8.26
C GLY A 313 -19.78 -3.53 -6.90
N LEU A 314 -19.93 -2.19 -6.86
CA LEU A 314 -19.91 -1.42 -5.61
C LEU A 314 -21.09 -1.71 -4.70
N GLN A 315 -22.30 -1.95 -5.24
CA GLN A 315 -23.49 -2.30 -4.47
C GLN A 315 -23.36 -3.60 -3.64
N THR A 316 -22.35 -4.43 -3.94
CA THR A 316 -22.07 -5.64 -3.17
C THR A 316 -21.24 -5.39 -1.91
N LEU A 317 -20.72 -4.19 -1.75
CA LEU A 317 -19.92 -3.81 -0.60
C LEU A 317 -20.80 -3.23 0.50
N GLU A 318 -20.41 -3.46 1.74
CA GLU A 318 -20.95 -2.71 2.87
C GLU A 318 -20.43 -1.27 2.82
N CYS A 319 -21.35 -0.32 2.57
CA CYS A 319 -21.01 1.08 2.36
C CYS A 319 -21.17 1.87 3.67
N ILE A 320 -20.06 2.33 4.24
CA ILE A 320 -20.02 3.15 5.44
C ILE A 320 -19.86 4.62 5.03
N GLN A 321 -20.74 5.51 5.48
CA GLN A 321 -20.64 6.94 5.22
C GLN A 321 -19.99 7.67 6.41
N SER A 322 -18.90 8.39 6.14
CA SER A 322 -18.23 9.26 7.11
C SER A 322 -18.61 10.71 6.83
N PRO A 323 -19.13 11.45 7.82
CA PRO A 323 -19.54 12.82 7.61
C PRO A 323 -18.36 13.75 7.32
N LEU A 324 -18.65 14.84 6.61
CA LEU A 324 -17.73 15.97 6.52
C LEU A 324 -17.76 16.73 7.85
N PHE A 325 -16.63 16.72 8.55
CA PHE A 325 -16.46 17.49 9.78
C PHE A 325 -16.06 18.93 9.46
N ASP A 326 -16.43 19.84 10.33
CA ASP A 326 -16.10 21.28 10.29
C ASP A 326 -14.74 21.58 10.95
N ILE A 327 -14.11 20.58 11.52
CA ILE A 327 -12.77 20.63 12.14
C ILE A 327 -11.80 19.68 11.44
N GLU A 328 -10.53 19.98 11.54
CA GLU A 328 -9.48 19.07 11.11
C GLU A 328 -9.33 17.92 12.11
N ILE A 329 -9.27 16.70 11.60
CA ILE A 329 -9.14 15.49 12.44
C ILE A 329 -7.66 15.12 12.55
N THR A 330 -7.02 15.58 13.62
CA THR A 330 -5.62 15.29 13.95
C THR A 330 -5.45 14.98 15.43
N GLY A 331 -4.51 14.09 15.74
CA GLY A 331 -4.23 13.62 17.09
C GLY A 331 -5.22 12.57 17.59
N VAL A 332 -4.78 11.80 18.60
CA VAL A 332 -5.51 10.61 19.09
C VAL A 332 -6.95 10.90 19.51
N PRO A 333 -7.30 11.99 20.23
CA PRO A 333 -8.68 12.25 20.62
C PRO A 333 -9.63 12.48 19.44
N ALA A 334 -9.17 13.22 18.41
CA ALA A 334 -9.99 13.48 17.22
C ALA A 334 -10.10 12.22 16.35
N LEU A 335 -9.04 11.43 16.24
CA LEU A 335 -9.05 10.13 15.56
C LEU A 335 -9.96 9.12 16.26
N GLN A 336 -10.00 9.13 17.59
CA GLN A 336 -10.96 8.32 18.35
C GLN A 336 -12.40 8.73 18.01
N PHE A 337 -12.69 10.03 18.00
CA PHE A 337 -14.02 10.53 17.62
C PHE A 337 -14.40 10.11 16.19
N LEU A 338 -13.47 10.20 15.24
CA LEU A 338 -13.67 9.73 13.87
C LEU A 338 -13.91 8.20 13.84
N GLY A 339 -13.09 7.44 14.57
CA GLY A 339 -13.21 5.99 14.68
C GLY A 339 -14.55 5.55 15.25
N ASP A 340 -15.00 6.17 16.36
CA ASP A 340 -16.30 5.92 16.97
C ASP A 340 -17.47 6.26 16.03
N THR A 341 -17.33 7.32 15.23
CA THR A 341 -18.37 7.76 14.28
C THR A 341 -18.48 6.83 13.07
N VAL A 342 -17.34 6.37 12.54
CA VAL A 342 -17.30 5.61 11.27
C VAL A 342 -17.39 4.10 11.53
N PHE A 343 -16.71 3.60 12.55
CA PHE A 343 -16.60 2.16 12.81
C PHE A 343 -17.44 1.69 14.02
N GLY A 344 -18.19 2.61 14.64
CA GLY A 344 -19.05 2.33 15.79
C GLY A 344 -18.28 2.13 17.11
N ARG A 345 -18.99 2.28 18.23
CA ARG A 345 -18.44 2.01 19.58
C ARG A 345 -18.56 0.54 19.98
N ASP A 346 -19.55 -0.17 19.42
CA ASP A 346 -20.02 -1.48 19.87
C ASP A 346 -19.93 -2.57 18.77
N ALA A 347 -19.22 -2.34 17.66
CA ALA A 347 -19.09 -3.31 16.57
C ALA A 347 -17.92 -4.28 16.79
#